data_a6781245416f99187cc1f77195a13df5
#
_entry.id   a6781245416f99187cc1f77195a13df5
#
_cell.length_a   1.000
_cell.length_b   1.000
_cell.length_c   1.000
_cell.angle_alpha   90.00
_cell.angle_beta   90.00
_cell.angle_gamma   90.00
#
_symmetry.space_group_name_H-M   'P 1'
#
loop_
_entity.id
_entity.type
_entity.pdbx_description
1 polymer ?
#
loop_
_entity_poly.entity_id
_entity_poly.type
_entity_poly.pdbx_seq_one_letter_code
_entity_poly.pdbx_strand_id
1 'polypeptide(L)'
;MEVIAFVGPSGTGKSYRSLIVAKENNADGIIDDGLLISQGKVIAGTSAKKEDTRIASVKHALFIPNKYASEMRSALKKCKIKKLMILGTSENMAVKIAKRLEIGPIKQFIHIEDVATNDEIAMANRMRMEDGKHVIPVPTFEIQKDFSGYFLHPLRRFQPNLDIEEKTAEADKSIVRPTFSYMGDFVISDEVIIQLAIHEALKVDGIYKITNINIRKTVHGAHIDISATVKYGYNIPSVCRKAQYLIRETIENLASVNVRRVHFLVKNIYVQ
;
A
#
# COMPACT_ATOMS: atom_id res chain seq x y z
N MET A 1 -27.97 9.96 -0.53
CA MET A 1 -26.55 10.06 -0.15
C MET A 1 -26.06 11.47 -0.41
N GLU A 2 -25.44 12.10 0.55
CA GLU A 2 -24.80 13.40 0.39
C GLU A 2 -23.37 13.21 -0.14
N VAL A 3 -22.93 14.09 -1.06
CA VAL A 3 -21.61 13.99 -1.66
C VAL A 3 -20.84 15.28 -1.41
N ILE A 4 -19.63 15.16 -0.87
CA ILE A 4 -18.66 16.24 -0.73
C ILE A 4 -17.38 15.87 -1.49
N ALA A 5 -16.55 16.84 -1.78
CA ALA A 5 -15.26 16.60 -2.43
C ALA A 5 -14.11 17.24 -1.66
N PHE A 6 -13.00 16.53 -1.54
CA PHE A 6 -11.75 17.03 -1.00
C PHE A 6 -10.72 17.10 -2.13
N VAL A 7 -10.36 18.30 -2.53
CA VAL A 7 -9.61 18.56 -3.76
C VAL A 7 -8.31 19.31 -3.50
N GLY A 8 -7.38 19.17 -4.43
CA GLY A 8 -6.08 19.86 -4.42
C GLY A 8 -5.08 19.17 -5.34
N PRO A 9 -3.97 19.79 -5.71
CA PRO A 9 -2.98 19.21 -6.61
C PRO A 9 -2.43 17.87 -6.14
N SER A 10 -1.86 17.08 -7.06
CA SER A 10 -1.24 15.79 -6.72
C SER A 10 -0.02 16.00 -5.81
N GLY A 11 0.14 15.16 -4.80
CA GLY A 11 1.29 15.23 -3.88
C GLY A 11 1.10 16.13 -2.65
N THR A 12 0.00 16.86 -2.54
CA THR A 12 -0.24 17.84 -1.46
C THR A 12 -0.67 17.25 -0.13
N GLY A 13 -0.69 15.91 0.02
CA GLY A 13 -1.06 15.26 1.28
C GLY A 13 -2.55 14.99 1.49
N LYS A 14 -3.41 15.12 0.44
CA LYS A 14 -4.86 14.86 0.56
C LYS A 14 -5.19 13.50 1.18
N SER A 15 -4.64 12.41 0.63
CA SER A 15 -4.91 11.07 1.16
C SER A 15 -4.45 10.91 2.61
N TYR A 16 -3.39 11.62 3.00
CA TYR A 16 -2.92 11.67 4.39
C TYR A 16 -3.95 12.32 5.33
N ARG A 17 -4.58 13.40 4.89
CA ARG A 17 -5.56 14.17 5.70
C ARG A 17 -7.00 13.68 5.53
N SER A 18 -7.25 12.83 4.55
CA SER A 18 -8.60 12.42 4.15
C SER A 18 -9.45 11.86 5.29
N LEU A 19 -8.87 11.07 6.20
CA LEU A 19 -9.60 10.51 7.34
C LEU A 19 -10.02 11.58 8.35
N ILE A 20 -9.17 12.58 8.57
CA ILE A 20 -9.49 13.70 9.47
C ILE A 20 -10.60 14.55 8.85
N VAL A 21 -10.43 14.94 7.60
CA VAL A 21 -11.42 15.74 6.87
C VAL A 21 -12.76 15.01 6.75
N ALA A 22 -12.74 13.70 6.49
CA ALA A 22 -13.95 12.88 6.46
C ALA A 22 -14.66 12.87 7.81
N LYS A 23 -13.92 12.70 8.92
CA LYS A 23 -14.48 12.71 10.28
C LYS A 23 -15.07 14.06 10.64
N GLU A 24 -14.37 15.16 10.38
CA GLU A 24 -14.84 16.53 10.65
C GLU A 24 -16.11 16.86 9.87
N ASN A 25 -16.27 16.28 8.69
CA ASN A 25 -17.43 16.48 7.84
C ASN A 25 -18.49 15.36 7.95
N ASN A 26 -18.36 14.44 8.90
CA ASN A 26 -19.24 13.29 9.11
C ASN A 26 -19.44 12.43 7.84
N ALA A 27 -18.37 12.25 7.05
CA ALA A 27 -18.41 11.36 5.89
C ALA A 27 -18.13 9.92 6.31
N ASP A 28 -19.02 9.00 5.93
CA ASP A 28 -18.95 7.57 6.28
C ASP A 28 -18.16 6.78 5.22
N GLY A 29 -17.96 7.36 4.06
CA GLY A 29 -17.21 6.73 2.96
C GLY A 29 -16.30 7.70 2.24
N ILE A 30 -15.21 7.17 1.69
CA ILE A 30 -14.21 7.91 0.93
C ILE A 30 -13.99 7.21 -0.40
N ILE A 31 -13.99 7.95 -1.51
CA ILE A 31 -13.47 7.48 -2.79
C ILE A 31 -12.10 8.12 -3.01
N ASP A 32 -11.06 7.29 -3.14
CA ASP A 32 -9.68 7.71 -3.43
C ASP A 32 -9.05 6.77 -4.48
N ASP A 33 -8.58 7.33 -5.59
CA ASP A 33 -7.85 6.62 -6.65
C ASP A 33 -8.47 5.26 -7.07
N GLY A 34 -9.80 5.23 -7.25
CA GLY A 34 -10.53 4.02 -7.67
C GLY A 34 -10.98 3.10 -6.55
N LEU A 35 -10.67 3.42 -5.29
CA LEU A 35 -11.06 2.65 -4.12
C LEU A 35 -12.26 3.29 -3.41
N LEU A 36 -13.18 2.47 -2.91
CA LEU A 36 -14.19 2.85 -1.92
C LEU A 36 -13.73 2.37 -0.55
N ILE A 37 -13.56 3.31 0.35
CA ILE A 37 -13.09 3.09 1.72
C ILE A 37 -14.21 3.51 2.67
N SER A 38 -14.56 2.64 3.61
CA SER A 38 -15.49 2.93 4.68
C SER A 38 -15.09 2.18 5.94
N GLN A 39 -15.24 2.83 7.10
CA GLN A 39 -14.88 2.26 8.40
C GLN A 39 -13.41 1.72 8.46
N GLY A 40 -12.50 2.37 7.74
CA GLY A 40 -11.10 1.97 7.68
C GLY A 40 -10.81 0.74 6.81
N LYS A 41 -11.78 0.29 5.99
CA LYS A 41 -11.67 -0.87 5.12
C LYS A 41 -11.89 -0.50 3.67
N VAL A 42 -11.19 -1.20 2.75
CA VAL A 42 -11.52 -1.16 1.33
C VAL A 42 -12.77 -2.02 1.11
N ILE A 43 -13.84 -1.38 0.69
CA ILE A 43 -15.14 -2.04 0.46
C ILE A 43 -15.24 -2.53 -0.99
N ALA A 44 -14.72 -1.76 -1.93
CA ALA A 44 -14.76 -2.10 -3.35
C ALA A 44 -13.72 -1.31 -4.15
N GLY A 45 -13.51 -1.76 -5.37
CA GLY A 45 -12.61 -1.15 -6.34
C GLY A 45 -11.20 -1.69 -6.25
N THR A 46 -10.37 -1.25 -7.18
CA THR A 46 -8.93 -1.52 -7.24
C THR A 46 -8.20 -0.18 -7.37
N SER A 47 -6.98 -0.12 -6.87
CA SER A 47 -6.23 1.13 -6.96
C SER A 47 -5.85 1.44 -8.40
N ALA A 48 -6.14 2.66 -8.83
CA ALA A 48 -5.72 3.18 -10.13
C ALA A 48 -4.20 3.20 -10.31
N LYS A 49 -3.43 3.12 -9.22
CA LYS A 49 -1.96 3.04 -9.23
C LYS A 49 -1.42 1.68 -9.66
N LYS A 50 -2.27 0.66 -9.75
CA LYS A 50 -1.90 -0.64 -10.32
C LYS A 50 -1.76 -0.62 -11.84
N GLU A 51 -2.25 0.42 -12.49
CA GLU A 51 -2.19 0.55 -13.93
C GLU A 51 -0.77 0.86 -14.43
N ASP A 52 -0.37 0.23 -15.52
CA ASP A 52 0.98 0.33 -16.08
C ASP A 52 1.30 1.69 -16.69
N THR A 53 0.27 2.47 -17.04
CA THR A 53 0.42 3.78 -17.68
C THR A 53 -0.34 4.87 -16.96
N ARG A 54 0.18 6.11 -17.04
CA ARG A 54 -0.50 7.29 -16.48
C ARG A 54 -1.91 7.46 -17.03
N ILE A 55 -2.07 7.24 -18.34
CA ILE A 55 -3.38 7.41 -19.00
C ILE A 55 -4.36 6.36 -18.47
N ALA A 56 -3.93 5.11 -18.33
CA ALA A 56 -4.76 4.05 -17.76
C ALA A 56 -5.11 4.36 -16.29
N SER A 57 -4.15 4.80 -15.49
CA SER A 57 -4.36 5.21 -14.09
C SER A 57 -5.40 6.33 -13.98
N VAL A 58 -5.30 7.38 -14.79
CA VAL A 58 -6.29 8.47 -14.79
C VAL A 58 -7.66 7.99 -15.24
N LYS A 59 -7.74 7.16 -16.29
CA LYS A 59 -9.01 6.58 -16.74
C LYS A 59 -9.65 5.70 -15.66
N HIS A 60 -8.85 4.94 -14.94
CA HIS A 60 -9.30 4.09 -13.82
C HIS A 60 -9.82 4.94 -12.67
N ALA A 61 -9.05 5.93 -12.20
CA ALA A 61 -9.44 6.84 -11.13
C ALA A 61 -10.74 7.62 -11.44
N LEU A 62 -11.00 7.89 -12.72
CA LEU A 62 -12.23 8.51 -13.23
C LEU A 62 -13.37 7.51 -13.49
N PHE A 63 -13.16 6.21 -13.25
CA PHE A 63 -14.12 5.14 -13.54
C PHE A 63 -14.58 5.12 -15.02
N ILE A 64 -13.72 5.53 -15.96
CA ILE A 64 -14.06 5.56 -17.39
C ILE A 64 -14.40 4.16 -17.91
N PRO A 65 -13.65 3.08 -17.60
CA PRO A 65 -14.06 1.73 -17.96
C PRO A 65 -15.36 1.34 -17.26
N ASN A 66 -16.34 0.83 -18.01
CA ASN A 66 -17.65 0.45 -17.48
C ASN A 66 -17.59 -0.55 -16.34
N LYS A 67 -16.62 -1.47 -16.39
CA LYS A 67 -16.39 -2.48 -15.35
C LYS A 67 -16.21 -1.83 -13.99
N TYR A 68 -15.30 -0.88 -13.85
CA TYR A 68 -15.01 -0.20 -12.58
C TYR A 68 -16.18 0.66 -12.10
N ALA A 69 -16.85 1.36 -13.02
CA ALA A 69 -18.02 2.16 -12.68
C ALA A 69 -19.19 1.30 -12.18
N SER A 70 -19.47 0.16 -12.83
CA SER A 70 -20.57 -0.73 -12.44
C SER A 70 -20.31 -1.42 -11.09
N GLU A 71 -19.07 -1.85 -10.85
CA GLU A 71 -18.64 -2.43 -9.59
C GLU A 71 -18.80 -1.42 -8.45
N MET A 72 -18.29 -0.21 -8.64
CA MET A 72 -18.38 0.87 -7.66
C MET A 72 -19.82 1.27 -7.37
N ARG A 73 -20.67 1.44 -8.38
CA ARG A 73 -22.10 1.73 -8.19
C ARG A 73 -22.82 0.62 -7.42
N SER A 74 -22.50 -0.63 -7.71
CA SER A 74 -23.06 -1.79 -7.00
C SER A 74 -22.65 -1.80 -5.53
N ALA A 75 -21.40 -1.50 -5.24
CA ALA A 75 -20.90 -1.40 -3.88
C ALA A 75 -21.54 -0.24 -3.11
N LEU A 76 -21.65 0.93 -3.70
CA LEU A 76 -22.30 2.10 -3.10
C LEU A 76 -23.79 1.85 -2.78
N LYS A 77 -24.50 1.09 -3.63
CA LYS A 77 -25.89 0.70 -3.36
C LYS A 77 -26.03 -0.30 -2.19
N LYS A 78 -25.05 -1.20 -2.03
CA LYS A 78 -25.03 -2.18 -0.94
C LYS A 78 -24.62 -1.57 0.40
N CYS A 79 -23.73 -0.59 0.36
CA CYS A 79 -23.24 0.10 1.55
C CYS A 79 -24.24 1.18 1.97
N LYS A 80 -24.59 1.23 3.25
CA LYS A 80 -25.47 2.25 3.82
C LYS A 80 -24.72 3.57 4.07
N ILE A 81 -23.96 4.05 3.08
CA ILE A 81 -23.22 5.31 3.17
C ILE A 81 -24.21 6.47 3.06
N LYS A 82 -24.26 7.32 4.08
CA LYS A 82 -25.10 8.52 4.12
C LYS A 82 -24.40 9.72 3.51
N LYS A 83 -23.11 9.88 3.80
CA LYS A 83 -22.28 10.97 3.29
C LYS A 83 -20.94 10.43 2.74
N LEU A 84 -20.68 10.74 1.48
CA LEU A 84 -19.54 10.26 0.73
C LEU A 84 -18.59 11.42 0.41
N MET A 85 -17.30 11.25 0.67
CA MET A 85 -16.26 12.18 0.27
C MET A 85 -15.48 11.64 -0.92
N ILE A 86 -15.34 12.45 -1.97
CA ILE A 86 -14.54 12.13 -3.14
C ILE A 86 -13.21 12.89 -3.05
N LEU A 87 -12.09 12.17 -3.13
CA LEU A 87 -10.78 12.78 -3.31
C LEU A 87 -10.51 13.02 -4.79
N GLY A 88 -10.05 14.23 -5.12
CA GLY A 88 -9.72 14.60 -6.50
C GLY A 88 -8.53 15.53 -6.59
N THR A 89 -7.87 15.53 -7.73
CA THR A 89 -6.80 16.51 -8.01
C THR A 89 -7.34 17.90 -8.39
N SER A 90 -8.64 17.99 -8.68
CA SER A 90 -9.38 19.22 -8.99
C SER A 90 -10.87 19.00 -8.81
N GLU A 91 -11.63 20.09 -8.70
CA GLU A 91 -13.10 20.06 -8.65
C GLU A 91 -13.69 19.36 -9.89
N ASN A 92 -13.16 19.66 -11.09
CA ASN A 92 -13.61 19.03 -12.32
C ASN A 92 -13.43 17.51 -12.32
N MET A 93 -12.35 16.99 -11.71
CA MET A 93 -12.16 15.55 -11.53
C MET A 93 -13.24 14.96 -10.60
N ALA A 94 -13.50 15.59 -9.47
CA ALA A 94 -14.52 15.13 -8.54
C ALA A 94 -15.94 15.14 -9.15
N VAL A 95 -16.29 16.19 -9.89
CA VAL A 95 -17.56 16.28 -10.64
C VAL A 95 -17.68 15.17 -11.69
N LYS A 96 -16.63 14.88 -12.44
CA LYS A 96 -16.61 13.77 -13.40
C LYS A 96 -16.83 12.42 -12.73
N ILE A 97 -16.19 12.19 -11.57
CA ILE A 97 -16.38 10.96 -10.76
C ILE A 97 -17.83 10.87 -10.29
N ALA A 98 -18.38 11.93 -9.70
CA ALA A 98 -19.74 11.95 -9.20
C ALA A 98 -20.77 11.67 -10.31
N LYS A 99 -20.60 12.31 -11.49
CA LYS A 99 -21.43 12.09 -12.68
C LYS A 99 -21.29 10.65 -13.17
N ARG A 100 -20.09 10.13 -13.25
CA ARG A 100 -19.81 8.76 -13.74
C ARG A 100 -20.42 7.69 -12.85
N LEU A 101 -20.40 7.92 -11.54
CA LEU A 101 -20.97 6.99 -10.54
C LEU A 101 -22.46 7.21 -10.28
N GLU A 102 -23.07 8.24 -10.89
CA GLU A 102 -24.51 8.55 -10.73
C GLU A 102 -24.94 8.80 -9.28
N ILE A 103 -24.06 9.44 -8.49
CA ILE A 103 -24.24 9.63 -7.05
C ILE A 103 -24.81 10.99 -6.65
N GLY A 104 -25.16 11.80 -7.63
CA GLY A 104 -25.73 13.13 -7.43
C GLY A 104 -24.68 14.25 -7.44
N PRO A 105 -25.11 15.51 -7.26
CA PRO A 105 -24.22 16.66 -7.27
C PRO A 105 -23.37 16.74 -6.01
N ILE A 106 -22.17 17.31 -6.14
CA ILE A 106 -21.31 17.62 -4.99
C ILE A 106 -21.87 18.86 -4.30
N LYS A 107 -22.15 18.74 -3.00
CA LYS A 107 -22.71 19.84 -2.21
C LYS A 107 -21.66 20.80 -1.66
N GLN A 108 -20.44 20.31 -1.42
CA GLN A 108 -19.38 21.08 -0.82
C GLN A 108 -18.02 20.65 -1.41
N PHE A 109 -17.20 21.63 -1.74
CA PHE A 109 -15.78 21.42 -2.05
C PHE A 109 -14.96 21.91 -0.87
N ILE A 110 -14.01 21.11 -0.47
CA ILE A 110 -13.01 21.40 0.55
C ILE A 110 -11.67 21.37 -0.18
N HIS A 111 -10.90 22.45 -0.11
CA HIS A 111 -9.59 22.50 -0.74
C HIS A 111 -8.51 22.13 0.27
N ILE A 112 -7.42 21.57 -0.22
CA ILE A 112 -6.29 21.18 0.64
C ILE A 112 -5.73 22.39 1.38
N GLU A 113 -5.79 23.57 0.76
CA GLU A 113 -5.36 24.85 1.30
C GLU A 113 -6.22 25.30 2.49
N ASP A 114 -7.46 24.83 2.60
CA ASP A 114 -8.35 25.13 3.73
C ASP A 114 -7.98 24.37 5.00
N VAL A 115 -7.25 23.23 4.85
CA VAL A 115 -6.98 22.28 5.93
C VAL A 115 -5.48 22.01 6.15
N ALA A 116 -4.62 22.59 5.35
CA ALA A 116 -3.17 22.43 5.43
C ALA A 116 -2.47 23.75 5.16
N THR A 117 -1.41 24.03 5.90
CA THR A 117 -0.54 25.17 5.65
C THR A 117 0.33 24.96 4.40
N ASN A 118 0.83 26.05 3.83
CA ASN A 118 1.72 25.97 2.67
C ASN A 118 2.99 25.14 2.96
N ASP A 119 3.52 25.22 4.19
CA ASP A 119 4.70 24.45 4.61
C ASP A 119 4.41 22.96 4.67
N GLU A 120 3.25 22.57 5.16
CA GLU A 120 2.83 21.16 5.20
C GLU A 120 2.60 20.60 3.80
N ILE A 121 2.03 21.41 2.91
CA ILE A 121 1.85 21.04 1.49
C ILE A 121 3.21 20.90 0.80
N ALA A 122 4.13 21.82 1.04
CA ALA A 122 5.49 21.77 0.51
C ALA A 122 6.25 20.55 1.04
N MET A 123 6.11 20.23 2.33
CA MET A 123 6.71 19.04 2.95
C MET A 123 6.14 17.74 2.35
N ALA A 124 4.82 17.66 2.15
CA ALA A 124 4.17 16.50 1.53
C ALA A 124 4.65 16.29 0.08
N ASN A 125 4.79 17.38 -0.68
CA ASN A 125 5.35 17.34 -2.04
C ASN A 125 6.80 16.86 -2.04
N ARG A 126 7.64 17.37 -1.13
CA ARG A 126 9.03 16.94 -0.99
C ARG A 126 9.14 15.46 -0.66
N MET A 127 8.41 14.98 0.35
CA MET A 127 8.38 13.56 0.71
C MET A 127 7.95 12.65 -0.45
N ARG A 128 7.04 13.13 -1.29
CA ARG A 128 6.62 12.38 -2.47
C ARG A 128 7.68 12.37 -3.56
N MET A 129 8.32 13.51 -3.82
CA MET A 129 9.30 13.64 -4.90
C MET A 129 10.65 13.02 -4.55
N GLU A 130 11.11 13.19 -3.31
CA GLU A 130 12.42 12.72 -2.83
C GLU A 130 12.37 11.28 -2.33
N ASP A 131 11.36 10.94 -1.52
CA ASP A 131 11.25 9.64 -0.85
C ASP A 131 10.33 8.65 -1.58
N GLY A 132 9.61 9.09 -2.61
CA GLY A 132 8.62 8.29 -3.32
C GLY A 132 7.47 7.78 -2.44
N LYS A 133 7.18 8.46 -1.33
CA LYS A 133 6.17 8.02 -0.37
C LYS A 133 4.76 8.41 -0.79
N HIS A 134 3.86 7.45 -0.72
CA HIS A 134 2.43 7.69 -0.94
C HIS A 134 1.61 7.13 0.20
N VAL A 135 0.75 7.95 0.78
CA VAL A 135 -0.13 7.57 1.89
C VAL A 135 -1.48 7.12 1.37
N ILE A 136 -1.96 5.99 1.86
CA ILE A 136 -3.31 5.48 1.61
C ILE A 136 -4.09 5.51 2.94
N PRO A 137 -5.35 6.00 2.94
CA PRO A 137 -6.12 6.18 4.17
C PRO A 137 -6.81 4.90 4.65
N VAL A 138 -6.07 3.78 4.70
CA VAL A 138 -6.54 2.49 5.22
C VAL A 138 -5.45 1.80 6.04
N PRO A 139 -5.82 0.94 7.00
CA PRO A 139 -4.86 0.15 7.77
C PRO A 139 -4.03 -0.79 6.89
N THR A 140 -2.80 -1.03 7.29
CA THR A 140 -1.83 -1.86 6.56
C THR A 140 -2.33 -3.27 6.29
N PHE A 141 -3.01 -3.91 7.24
CA PHE A 141 -3.50 -5.28 7.12
C PHE A 141 -4.65 -5.44 6.09
N GLU A 142 -5.43 -4.40 5.84
CA GLU A 142 -6.49 -4.42 4.83
C GLU A 142 -5.93 -4.37 3.41
N ILE A 143 -4.74 -3.79 3.25
CA ILE A 143 -4.09 -3.62 1.95
C ILE A 143 -3.32 -4.86 1.53
N GLN A 144 -2.88 -5.70 2.48
CA GLN A 144 -2.05 -6.86 2.18
C GLN A 144 -2.66 -7.84 1.17
N LYS A 145 -3.97 -8.08 1.23
CA LYS A 145 -4.65 -9.00 0.32
C LYS A 145 -4.66 -8.52 -1.12
N ASP A 146 -4.69 -7.20 -1.33
CA ASP A 146 -4.88 -6.61 -2.66
C ASP A 146 -3.61 -5.96 -3.22
N PHE A 147 -2.59 -5.70 -2.38
CA PHE A 147 -1.50 -4.79 -2.71
C PHE A 147 -0.08 -5.30 -2.49
N SER A 148 0.11 -6.57 -2.15
CA SER A 148 1.45 -7.12 -1.99
C SER A 148 2.27 -6.97 -3.29
N GLY A 149 3.16 -6.01 -3.30
CA GLY A 149 4.16 -5.80 -4.36
C GLY A 149 3.80 -4.83 -5.48
N TYR A 150 2.61 -4.24 -5.52
CA TYR A 150 2.18 -3.43 -6.67
C TYR A 150 2.35 -1.91 -6.52
N PHE A 151 2.67 -1.40 -5.34
CA PHE A 151 2.78 0.05 -5.13
C PHE A 151 4.06 0.69 -5.68
N LEU A 152 4.93 -0.08 -6.28
CA LEU A 152 6.30 0.35 -6.55
C LEU A 152 6.56 0.84 -7.97
N HIS A 153 5.60 0.77 -8.89
CA HIS A 153 5.92 0.95 -10.30
C HIS A 153 5.38 2.19 -11.05
N PRO A 154 4.26 2.84 -10.69
CA PRO A 154 3.68 3.82 -11.62
C PRO A 154 4.31 5.19 -11.65
N LEU A 155 4.99 5.65 -10.59
CA LEU A 155 5.44 7.05 -10.52
C LEU A 155 6.77 7.32 -11.26
N ARG A 156 7.53 6.29 -11.59
CA ARG A 156 8.77 6.44 -12.37
C ARG A 156 8.58 7.00 -13.77
N ARG A 157 7.37 6.92 -14.33
CA ARG A 157 7.05 7.38 -15.69
C ARG A 157 6.57 8.82 -15.77
N PHE A 158 6.60 9.57 -14.65
CA PHE A 158 6.08 10.93 -14.58
C PHE A 158 7.10 12.04 -14.73
N GLN A 159 8.37 11.73 -14.94
CA GLN A 159 9.38 12.76 -15.23
C GLN A 159 9.44 12.99 -16.74
N PRO A 160 9.13 14.20 -17.23
CA PRO A 160 9.46 14.56 -18.60
C PRO A 160 10.96 14.82 -18.68
N ASN A 161 11.64 14.06 -19.52
CA ASN A 161 12.98 14.26 -20.02
C ASN A 161 14.03 14.81 -19.03
N LEU A 162 14.74 13.91 -18.39
CA LEU A 162 16.10 14.15 -17.95
C LEU A 162 16.91 12.90 -18.28
N ASP A 163 18.05 13.14 -18.92
CA ASP A 163 18.95 12.18 -19.49
C ASP A 163 19.36 11.07 -18.52
N ILE A 164 19.48 9.90 -19.10
CA ILE A 164 19.77 8.63 -18.47
C ILE A 164 21.20 8.65 -17.94
N GLU A 165 21.37 8.91 -16.66
CA GLU A 165 22.46 8.34 -15.90
C GLU A 165 21.86 7.49 -14.79
N GLU A 166 22.33 6.24 -14.70
CA GLU A 166 21.91 5.22 -13.74
C GLU A 166 22.10 5.69 -12.30
N LYS A 167 21.15 6.48 -11.78
CA LYS A 167 20.96 6.61 -10.34
C LYS A 167 19.84 5.69 -9.94
N THR A 168 20.19 4.71 -9.13
CA THR A 168 19.30 3.76 -8.44
C THR A 168 18.03 4.47 -8.02
N ALA A 169 16.96 4.21 -8.78
CA ALA A 169 15.68 4.83 -8.52
C ALA A 169 15.11 4.35 -7.18
N GLU A 170 14.98 5.27 -6.29
CA GLU A 170 14.16 5.10 -5.10
C GLU A 170 12.71 4.94 -5.56
N ALA A 171 12.18 3.75 -5.35
CA ALA A 171 10.81 3.43 -5.71
C ALA A 171 9.84 4.06 -4.71
N ASP A 172 8.66 4.41 -5.20
CA ASP A 172 7.55 4.88 -4.41
C ASP A 172 7.25 3.95 -3.23
N LYS A 173 7.49 4.43 -2.03
CA LYS A 173 7.11 3.76 -0.79
C LYS A 173 5.69 4.17 -0.44
N SER A 174 4.73 3.26 -0.60
CA SER A 174 3.39 3.52 -0.09
C SER A 174 3.39 3.38 1.43
N ILE A 175 3.10 4.48 2.11
CA ILE A 175 2.90 4.48 3.55
C ILE A 175 1.40 4.36 3.79
N VAL A 176 1.03 3.30 4.48
CA VAL A 176 -0.34 3.10 4.93
C VAL A 176 -0.48 3.70 6.31
N ARG A 177 -1.44 4.59 6.48
CA ARG A 177 -1.71 5.19 7.77
C ARG A 177 -2.77 4.38 8.51
N PRO A 178 -2.48 3.83 9.71
CA PRO A 178 -3.49 3.22 10.56
C PRO A 178 -4.56 4.24 10.94
N THR A 179 -5.79 3.80 11.12
CA THR A 179 -6.92 4.62 11.56
C THR A 179 -6.73 5.29 12.92
N PHE A 180 -5.71 4.90 13.68
CA PHE A 180 -5.40 5.37 15.05
C PHE A 180 -4.08 6.13 15.14
N SER A 181 -3.76 6.96 14.19
CA SER A 181 -2.46 7.65 14.10
C SER A 181 -2.20 8.75 15.15
N TYR A 182 -3.04 8.90 16.17
CA TYR A 182 -2.66 9.71 17.33
C TYR A 182 -1.74 9.00 18.31
N MET A 183 -1.41 7.74 18.06
CA MET A 183 -0.51 6.98 18.92
C MET A 183 0.97 7.06 18.49
N GLY A 184 1.30 7.91 17.51
CA GLY A 184 2.66 8.04 16.98
C GLY A 184 2.98 7.03 15.87
N ASP A 185 4.20 7.11 15.37
CA ASP A 185 4.72 6.17 14.38
C ASP A 185 5.25 4.91 15.07
N PHE A 186 5.07 3.76 14.44
CA PHE A 186 5.78 2.56 14.85
C PHE A 186 6.75 2.12 13.76
N VAL A 187 7.90 1.65 14.18
CA VAL A 187 8.96 1.15 13.29
C VAL A 187 9.22 -0.32 13.63
N ILE A 188 9.15 -1.18 12.62
CA ILE A 188 9.55 -2.57 12.76
C ILE A 188 11.03 -2.67 12.41
N SER A 189 11.85 -3.02 13.40
CA SER A 189 13.29 -3.22 13.21
C SER A 189 13.58 -4.49 12.42
N ASP A 190 14.77 -4.55 11.81
CA ASP A 190 15.22 -5.74 11.10
C ASP A 190 15.32 -6.93 12.04
N GLU A 191 15.62 -6.70 13.32
CA GLU A 191 15.69 -7.72 14.35
C GLU A 191 14.37 -8.47 14.54
N VAL A 192 13.23 -7.77 14.49
CA VAL A 192 11.89 -8.41 14.55
C VAL A 192 11.69 -9.34 13.37
N ILE A 193 12.08 -8.92 12.17
CA ILE A 193 11.96 -9.74 10.96
C ILE A 193 12.87 -10.96 11.04
N ILE A 194 14.09 -10.80 11.58
CA ILE A 194 15.04 -11.90 11.83
C ILE A 194 14.44 -12.91 12.80
N GLN A 195 13.89 -12.45 13.92
CA GLN A 195 13.28 -13.33 14.92
C GLN A 195 12.06 -14.09 14.38
N LEU A 196 11.20 -13.43 13.60
CA LEU A 196 10.08 -14.08 12.91
C LEU A 196 10.59 -15.16 11.93
N ALA A 197 11.61 -14.85 11.14
CA ALA A 197 12.19 -15.82 10.20
C ALA A 197 12.82 -17.03 10.90
N ILE A 198 13.55 -16.82 12.01
CA ILE A 198 14.12 -17.90 12.84
C ILE A 198 13.00 -18.78 13.40
N HIS A 199 11.99 -18.15 13.99
CA HIS A 199 10.88 -18.85 14.62
C HIS A 199 10.14 -19.74 13.62
N GLU A 200 9.80 -19.22 12.45
CA GLU A 200 9.11 -20.00 11.41
C GLU A 200 9.99 -21.08 10.78
N ALA A 201 11.27 -20.79 10.58
CA ALA A 201 12.20 -21.79 10.06
C ALA A 201 12.31 -22.99 10.99
N LEU A 202 12.43 -22.77 12.30
CA LEU A 202 12.59 -23.83 13.30
C LEU A 202 11.33 -24.68 13.51
N LYS A 203 10.15 -24.21 13.12
CA LYS A 203 8.92 -25.02 13.09
C LYS A 203 8.93 -26.11 12.01
N VAL A 204 9.81 -25.99 11.03
CA VAL A 204 9.86 -26.95 9.93
C VAL A 204 10.70 -28.15 10.34
N ASP A 205 10.04 -29.32 10.38
CA ASP A 205 10.75 -30.59 10.60
C ASP A 205 11.86 -30.76 9.57
N GLY A 206 13.07 -31.09 10.07
CA GLY A 206 14.25 -31.24 9.22
C GLY A 206 15.20 -30.05 9.31
N ILE A 207 14.81 -28.87 9.80
CA ILE A 207 15.76 -27.81 10.15
C ILE A 207 16.27 -28.06 11.58
N TYR A 208 17.60 -28.13 11.73
CA TYR A 208 18.22 -28.30 13.05
C TYR A 208 18.48 -26.96 13.73
N LYS A 209 19.14 -26.04 13.01
CA LYS A 209 19.39 -24.68 13.49
C LYS A 209 19.62 -23.70 12.34
N ILE A 210 19.37 -22.43 12.63
CA ILE A 210 19.75 -21.32 11.77
C ILE A 210 21.09 -20.75 12.28
N THR A 211 22.05 -20.60 11.41
CA THR A 211 23.41 -20.15 11.76
C THR A 211 23.62 -18.67 11.48
N ASN A 212 22.95 -18.14 10.46
CA ASN A 212 23.01 -16.73 10.11
C ASN A 212 21.79 -16.30 9.31
N ILE A 213 21.32 -15.10 9.56
CA ILE A 213 20.30 -14.43 8.73
C ILE A 213 20.78 -13.02 8.41
N ASN A 214 20.66 -12.65 7.15
CA ASN A 214 20.93 -11.30 6.69
C ASN A 214 19.70 -10.78 5.92
N ILE A 215 19.31 -9.53 6.20
CA ILE A 215 18.19 -8.87 5.54
C ILE A 215 18.71 -7.69 4.74
N ARG A 216 18.34 -7.65 3.47
CA ARG A 216 18.57 -6.51 2.60
C ARG A 216 17.25 -5.93 2.17
N LYS A 217 16.92 -4.75 2.67
CA LYS A 217 15.74 -4.00 2.24
C LYS A 217 16.03 -3.30 0.92
N THR A 218 15.18 -3.53 -0.03
CA THR A 218 15.20 -2.84 -1.33
C THR A 218 13.88 -2.11 -1.51
N VAL A 219 13.83 -1.22 -2.46
CA VAL A 219 12.59 -0.53 -2.86
C VAL A 219 11.47 -1.49 -3.27
N HIS A 220 11.81 -2.72 -3.67
CA HIS A 220 10.86 -3.74 -4.10
C HIS A 220 10.47 -4.73 -3.00
N GLY A 221 10.99 -4.56 -1.78
CA GLY A 221 10.75 -5.45 -0.64
C GLY A 221 12.04 -6.02 -0.05
N ALA A 222 11.90 -6.90 0.93
CA ALA A 222 13.00 -7.52 1.65
C ALA A 222 13.53 -8.76 0.91
N HIS A 223 14.84 -8.88 0.87
CA HIS A 223 15.56 -10.10 0.53
C HIS A 223 16.15 -10.66 1.82
N ILE A 224 15.86 -11.92 2.10
CA ILE A 224 16.26 -12.60 3.32
C ILE A 224 17.18 -13.75 2.93
N ASP A 225 18.45 -13.67 3.34
CA ASP A 225 19.44 -14.71 3.11
C ASP A 225 19.66 -15.50 4.41
N ILE A 226 19.38 -16.79 4.41
CA ILE A 226 19.37 -17.67 5.59
C ILE A 226 20.42 -18.75 5.41
N SER A 227 21.32 -18.91 6.38
CA SER A 227 22.23 -20.05 6.47
C SER A 227 21.71 -21.02 7.53
N ALA A 228 21.55 -22.29 7.17
CA ALA A 228 20.94 -23.30 8.03
C ALA A 228 21.73 -24.60 8.07
N THR A 229 21.53 -25.36 9.14
CA THR A 229 21.91 -26.77 9.27
C THR A 229 20.64 -27.61 9.22
N VAL A 230 20.61 -28.63 8.38
CA VAL A 230 19.47 -29.53 8.18
C VAL A 230 19.77 -30.88 8.83
N LYS A 231 18.77 -31.56 9.36
CA LYS A 231 18.91 -32.92 9.92
C LYS A 231 19.12 -33.94 8.79
N TYR A 232 19.96 -34.92 9.05
CA TYR A 232 20.13 -36.07 8.14
C TYR A 232 18.82 -36.85 7.97
N GLY A 233 18.60 -37.40 6.79
CA GLY A 233 17.39 -38.20 6.46
C GLY A 233 16.21 -37.40 5.90
N TYR A 234 16.28 -36.08 5.87
CA TYR A 234 15.24 -35.24 5.29
C TYR A 234 15.55 -34.81 3.84
N ASN A 235 14.52 -34.69 3.01
CA ASN A 235 14.67 -34.14 1.67
C ASN A 235 14.93 -32.62 1.73
N ILE A 236 16.18 -32.23 1.56
CA ILE A 236 16.64 -30.84 1.73
C ILE A 236 15.83 -29.84 0.88
N PRO A 237 15.61 -30.05 -0.43
CA PRO A 237 14.81 -29.12 -1.24
C PRO A 237 13.37 -28.93 -0.73
N SER A 238 12.75 -29.98 -0.22
CA SER A 238 11.39 -29.91 0.32
C SER A 238 11.32 -29.11 1.62
N VAL A 239 12.26 -29.37 2.54
CA VAL A 239 12.40 -28.65 3.81
C VAL A 239 12.62 -27.16 3.56
N CYS A 240 13.55 -26.81 2.66
CA CYS A 240 13.83 -25.42 2.34
C CYS A 240 12.62 -24.71 1.73
N ARG A 241 11.91 -25.33 0.79
CA ARG A 241 10.70 -24.74 0.18
C ARG A 241 9.59 -24.51 1.20
N LYS A 242 9.37 -25.47 2.10
CA LYS A 242 8.38 -25.30 3.17
C LYS A 242 8.74 -24.13 4.10
N ALA A 243 10.00 -24.04 4.48
CA ALA A 243 10.48 -22.92 5.30
C ALA A 243 10.38 -21.57 4.59
N GLN A 244 10.76 -21.49 3.31
CA GLN A 244 10.63 -20.28 2.50
C GLN A 244 9.18 -19.77 2.47
N TYR A 245 8.23 -20.68 2.27
CA TYR A 245 6.81 -20.35 2.23
C TYR A 245 6.33 -19.80 3.58
N LEU A 246 6.58 -20.51 4.69
CA LEU A 246 6.13 -20.10 6.02
C LEU A 246 6.74 -18.76 6.46
N ILE A 247 8.06 -18.59 6.23
CA ILE A 247 8.75 -17.35 6.56
C ILE A 247 8.15 -16.16 5.80
N ARG A 248 7.94 -16.33 4.48
CA ARG A 248 7.34 -15.29 3.66
C ARG A 248 5.96 -14.93 4.15
N GLU A 249 5.08 -15.93 4.31
CA GLU A 249 3.69 -15.72 4.74
C GLU A 249 3.62 -15.03 6.11
N THR A 250 4.40 -15.48 7.07
CA THR A 250 4.39 -14.90 8.42
C THR A 250 4.90 -13.46 8.45
N ILE A 251 6.00 -13.17 7.76
CA ILE A 251 6.55 -11.81 7.71
C ILE A 251 5.61 -10.86 6.99
N GLU A 252 5.02 -11.27 5.87
CA GLU A 252 4.05 -10.46 5.14
C GLU A 252 2.79 -10.22 5.97
N ASN A 253 2.31 -11.21 6.71
CA ASN A 253 1.10 -11.11 7.52
C ASN A 253 1.29 -10.33 8.83
N LEU A 254 2.39 -10.55 9.56
CA LEU A 254 2.59 -9.96 10.89
C LEU A 254 3.36 -8.63 10.85
N ALA A 255 4.33 -8.50 9.95
CA ALA A 255 5.17 -7.32 9.87
C ALA A 255 4.79 -6.38 8.71
N SER A 256 3.88 -6.77 7.83
CA SER A 256 3.50 -6.01 6.62
C SER A 256 4.69 -5.64 5.74
N VAL A 257 5.74 -6.44 5.80
CA VAL A 257 6.95 -6.28 4.99
C VAL A 257 6.85 -7.19 3.78
N ASN A 258 6.84 -6.62 2.58
CA ASN A 258 6.85 -7.40 1.34
C ASN A 258 8.16 -8.20 1.24
N VAL A 259 8.06 -9.53 1.13
CA VAL A 259 9.21 -10.43 1.01
C VAL A 259 9.38 -10.86 -0.43
N ARG A 260 10.38 -10.31 -1.11
CA ARG A 260 10.69 -10.63 -2.52
C ARG A 260 11.40 -11.95 -2.69
N ARG A 261 12.27 -12.28 -1.76
CA ARG A 261 13.09 -13.48 -1.86
C ARG A 261 13.49 -13.95 -0.47
N VAL A 262 13.32 -15.25 -0.24
CA VAL A 262 13.94 -15.96 0.87
C VAL A 262 14.94 -16.96 0.27
N HIS A 263 16.21 -16.75 0.50
CA HIS A 263 17.28 -17.60 0.01
C HIS A 263 17.83 -18.47 1.14
N PHE A 264 17.87 -19.79 0.93
CA PHE A 264 18.45 -20.73 1.88
C PHE A 264 19.79 -21.24 1.37
N LEU A 265 20.80 -21.13 2.22
CA LEU A 265 22.10 -21.77 2.09
C LEU A 265 22.24 -22.85 3.14
N VAL A 266 22.13 -24.11 2.76
CA VAL A 266 22.39 -25.24 3.67
C VAL A 266 23.89 -25.45 3.79
N LYS A 267 24.46 -25.10 4.94
CA LYS A 267 25.92 -25.18 5.17
C LYS A 267 26.35 -26.54 5.74
N ASN A 268 25.51 -27.15 6.57
CA ASN A 268 25.86 -28.38 7.26
C ASN A 268 24.65 -29.33 7.34
N ILE A 269 24.95 -30.60 7.56
CA ILE A 269 23.97 -31.64 7.88
C ILE A 269 24.27 -32.10 9.31
N TYR A 270 23.26 -32.12 10.15
CA TYR A 270 23.32 -32.67 11.48
C TYR A 270 22.99 -34.15 11.42
N VAL A 271 23.94 -35.00 11.85
CA VAL A 271 23.77 -36.43 12.02
C VAL A 271 23.71 -36.68 13.53
N GLN A 272 22.68 -37.33 13.97
CA GLN A 272 22.46 -37.65 15.40
C GLN A 272 23.36 -38.78 15.83
#